data_8a24ddea55161dbe972e790cfa083665
#
_entry.id   8a24ddea55161dbe972e790cfa083665
#
_cell.length_a   1.000
_cell.length_b   1.000
_cell.length_c   1.000
_cell.angle_alpha   90.00
_cell.angle_beta   90.00
_cell.angle_gamma   90.00
#
_symmetry.space_group_name_H-M   'P 1'
#
loop_
_entity.id
_entity.type
_entity.pdbx_description
1 polymer ?
#
loop_
_entity_poly.entity_id
_entity_poly.type
_entity_poly.pdbx_seq_one_letter_code
_entity_poly.pdbx_strand_id
1 'polypeptide(L)'
;MLIDAGTTWYQMLQVERITGHIGEESTIDNILLTSRRYPFAGAAKYISESFSDAPIYIHSDAISVMETGDFYSTWANRYDSDMPSTNSKPLSQGDNFDLGDGKIVAVSLPGHCPDGMGFFEQERGILVTGAILPRADNPTRWDMPGGSLPELITSFKTMYDLTPNSIVPARGPAIKGQERIEEVLNQHLNFFEECEENSGQSPRSWPRPARTAYFLVSDPPWPLQEKETSNGSK
;
A
#
# COMPACT_ATOMS: atom_id res chain seq x y z
N MET A 1 -9.88 12.72 9.15
CA MET A 1 -8.83 11.69 9.02
C MET A 1 -8.49 11.47 7.55
N LEU A 2 -7.21 11.25 7.22
CA LEU A 2 -6.72 10.91 5.89
C LEU A 2 -5.93 9.58 5.97
N ILE A 3 -6.09 8.70 5.00
CA ILE A 3 -5.27 7.49 4.85
C ILE A 3 -4.44 7.61 3.58
N ASP A 4 -3.12 7.51 3.75
CA ASP A 4 -2.08 7.78 2.76
C ASP A 4 -2.07 9.21 2.19
N ALA A 5 -0.89 9.63 1.81
CA ALA A 5 -0.63 11.01 1.39
C ALA A 5 -0.25 11.14 -0.10
N GLY A 6 0.13 10.03 -0.75
CA GLY A 6 0.61 10.06 -2.12
C GLY A 6 2.02 10.62 -2.29
N THR A 7 2.34 11.09 -3.48
CA THR A 7 3.67 11.61 -3.85
C THR A 7 3.77 13.13 -3.71
N THR A 8 4.99 13.65 -3.54
CA THR A 8 5.24 15.10 -3.54
C THR A 8 4.87 15.76 -4.87
N TRP A 9 4.86 15.05 -5.98
CA TRP A 9 4.55 15.61 -7.31
C TRP A 9 3.16 16.23 -7.43
N TYR A 10 2.21 15.71 -6.63
CA TYR A 10 0.81 16.13 -6.67
C TYR A 10 0.31 16.71 -5.34
N GLN A 11 1.22 17.03 -4.42
CA GLN A 11 0.87 17.44 -3.05
C GLN A 11 -0.07 18.65 -3.02
N MET A 12 0.16 19.67 -3.85
CA MET A 12 -0.72 20.84 -3.94
C MET A 12 -2.12 20.48 -4.44
N LEU A 13 -2.20 19.67 -5.50
CA LEU A 13 -3.47 19.20 -6.05
C LEU A 13 -4.22 18.31 -5.04
N GLN A 14 -3.50 17.56 -4.22
CA GLN A 14 -4.12 16.75 -3.17
C GLN A 14 -4.72 17.62 -2.08
N VAL A 15 -4.01 18.64 -1.59
CA VAL A 15 -4.54 19.60 -0.63
C VAL A 15 -5.80 20.27 -1.19
N GLU A 16 -5.77 20.76 -2.43
CA GLU A 16 -6.93 21.33 -3.11
C GLU A 16 -8.13 20.36 -3.13
N ARG A 17 -7.90 19.11 -3.50
CA ARG A 17 -8.95 18.08 -3.55
C ARG A 17 -9.50 17.73 -2.16
N ILE A 18 -8.63 17.63 -1.17
CA ILE A 18 -9.04 17.37 0.22
C ILE A 18 -9.90 18.54 0.70
N THR A 19 -9.41 19.77 0.57
CA THR A 19 -10.15 20.98 0.96
C THR A 19 -11.49 21.07 0.24
N GLY A 20 -11.52 20.80 -1.05
CA GLY A 20 -12.77 20.80 -1.83
C GLY A 20 -13.77 19.71 -1.39
N HIS A 21 -13.28 18.64 -0.75
CA HIS A 21 -14.12 17.56 -0.25
C HIS A 21 -14.64 17.82 1.17
N ILE A 22 -13.78 18.32 2.07
CA ILE A 22 -14.14 18.51 3.48
C ILE A 22 -14.65 19.93 3.79
N GLY A 23 -14.42 20.91 2.89
CA GLY A 23 -14.73 22.32 3.08
C GLY A 23 -13.54 23.11 3.64
N GLU A 24 -13.48 24.41 3.31
CA GLU A 24 -12.36 25.29 3.64
C GLU A 24 -12.16 25.52 5.15
N GLU A 25 -13.23 25.42 5.94
CA GLU A 25 -13.20 25.61 7.40
C GLU A 25 -12.89 24.30 8.16
N SER A 26 -12.80 23.17 7.45
CA SER A 26 -12.55 21.86 8.05
C SER A 26 -11.06 21.53 8.07
N THR A 27 -10.65 20.67 9.00
CA THR A 27 -9.28 20.20 9.14
C THR A 27 -9.18 18.68 9.09
N ILE A 28 -7.96 18.17 9.01
CA ILE A 28 -7.63 16.74 9.15
C ILE A 28 -7.08 16.53 10.55
N ASP A 29 -7.70 15.65 11.34
CA ASP A 29 -7.25 15.35 12.71
C ASP A 29 -6.06 14.41 12.73
N ASN A 30 -5.95 13.50 11.77
CA ASN A 30 -4.90 12.49 11.70
C ASN A 30 -4.61 12.09 10.26
N ILE A 31 -3.33 11.82 9.97
CA ILE A 31 -2.86 11.20 8.72
C ILE A 31 -2.30 9.82 9.09
N LEU A 32 -2.91 8.77 8.56
CA LEU A 32 -2.49 7.39 8.79
C LEU A 32 -1.81 6.85 7.53
N LEU A 33 -0.59 6.33 7.66
CA LEU A 33 0.16 5.81 6.52
C LEU A 33 0.15 4.28 6.51
N THR A 34 -0.21 3.71 5.37
CA THR A 34 -0.18 2.25 5.17
C THR A 34 1.22 1.73 4.90
N SER A 35 2.16 2.58 4.52
CA SER A 35 3.53 2.22 4.18
C SER A 35 4.45 3.44 4.14
N ARG A 36 5.72 3.23 4.51
CA ARG A 36 6.79 4.22 4.33
C ARG A 36 7.13 4.51 2.87
N ARG A 37 6.62 3.72 1.93
CA ARG A 37 6.95 3.89 0.51
C ARG A 37 6.49 5.23 -0.03
N TYR A 38 7.34 5.85 -0.85
CA TYR A 38 7.13 7.19 -1.41
C TYR A 38 5.74 7.40 -2.06
N PRO A 39 5.15 6.44 -2.80
CA PRO A 39 3.82 6.60 -3.37
C PRO A 39 2.68 6.76 -2.35
N PHE A 40 2.92 6.43 -1.08
CA PHE A 40 1.95 6.49 0.01
C PHE A 40 2.27 7.60 1.00
N ALA A 41 3.56 7.84 1.25
CA ALA A 41 4.02 8.73 2.33
C ALA A 41 4.68 10.03 1.84
N GLY A 42 5.00 10.16 0.55
CA GLY A 42 5.81 11.27 0.03
C GLY A 42 5.27 12.67 0.32
N ALA A 43 3.96 12.86 0.23
CA ALA A 43 3.34 14.16 0.50
C ALA A 43 2.89 14.35 1.96
N ALA A 44 3.15 13.40 2.86
CA ALA A 44 2.62 13.44 4.23
C ALA A 44 3.00 14.72 4.98
N LYS A 45 4.26 15.15 4.87
CA LYS A 45 4.74 16.39 5.48
C LYS A 45 3.95 17.61 4.99
N TYR A 46 3.88 17.77 3.68
CA TYR A 46 3.21 18.93 3.07
C TYR A 46 1.72 18.99 3.43
N ILE A 47 1.05 17.84 3.42
CA ILE A 47 -0.37 17.76 3.79
C ILE A 47 -0.54 18.07 5.29
N SER A 48 0.31 17.52 6.17
CA SER A 48 0.31 17.82 7.60
C SER A 48 0.41 19.33 7.85
N GLU A 49 1.42 19.98 7.28
CA GLU A 49 1.65 21.43 7.40
C GLU A 49 0.47 22.25 6.84
N SER A 50 -0.19 21.76 5.78
CA SER A 50 -1.35 22.44 5.18
C SER A 50 -2.62 22.34 6.03
N PHE A 51 -2.70 21.38 6.96
CA PHE A 51 -3.84 21.16 7.84
C PHE A 51 -3.43 21.25 9.33
N SER A 52 -2.84 22.40 9.71
CA SER A 52 -2.51 22.77 11.09
C SER A 52 -1.60 21.76 11.80
N ASP A 53 -0.60 21.24 11.10
CA ASP A 53 0.34 20.24 11.60
C ASP A 53 -0.37 18.94 12.07
N ALA A 54 -1.33 18.49 11.27
CA ALA A 54 -2.05 17.24 11.51
C ALA A 54 -1.08 16.08 11.80
N PRO A 55 -1.21 15.36 12.92
CA PRO A 55 -0.28 14.31 13.30
C PRO A 55 -0.26 13.16 12.27
N ILE A 56 0.95 12.73 11.93
CA ILE A 56 1.21 11.62 11.02
C ILE A 56 1.48 10.36 11.84
N TYR A 57 0.80 9.27 11.53
CA TYR A 57 0.99 7.97 12.17
C TYR A 57 1.48 6.95 11.15
N ILE A 58 2.49 6.19 11.51
CA ILE A 58 3.06 5.11 10.71
C ILE A 58 3.55 3.99 11.62
N HIS A 59 3.63 2.76 11.11
CA HIS A 59 4.15 1.63 11.86
C HIS A 59 5.49 1.96 12.53
N SER A 60 5.70 1.48 13.77
CA SER A 60 6.88 1.78 14.58
C SER A 60 8.21 1.53 13.85
N ASP A 61 8.29 0.49 13.03
CA ASP A 61 9.49 0.12 12.27
C ASP A 61 9.84 1.11 11.12
N ALA A 62 8.94 2.02 10.81
CA ALA A 62 9.16 3.04 9.80
C ALA A 62 9.58 4.40 10.38
N ILE A 63 9.50 4.60 11.70
CA ILE A 63 9.74 5.90 12.34
C ILE A 63 11.10 6.47 11.94
N SER A 64 12.20 5.73 12.15
CA SER A 64 13.53 6.22 11.83
C SER A 64 13.75 6.47 10.34
N VAL A 65 13.10 5.70 9.47
CA VAL A 65 13.11 5.90 8.02
C VAL A 65 12.43 7.21 7.64
N MET A 66 11.31 7.53 8.27
CA MET A 66 10.56 8.76 8.04
C MET A 66 11.27 9.99 8.61
N GLU A 67 11.85 9.88 9.80
CA GLU A 67 12.62 10.96 10.43
C GLU A 67 13.86 11.35 9.63
N THR A 68 14.54 10.37 9.03
CA THR A 68 15.73 10.62 8.22
C THR A 68 15.42 10.97 6.76
N GLY A 69 14.19 10.70 6.30
CA GLY A 69 13.84 10.81 4.89
C GLY A 69 14.64 9.84 4.02
N ASP A 70 14.83 8.59 4.50
CA ASP A 70 15.66 7.60 3.80
C ASP A 70 15.14 7.33 2.39
N PHE A 71 15.89 7.84 1.46
CA PHE A 71 15.64 7.82 0.04
C PHE A 71 15.58 6.39 -0.56
N TYR A 72 16.36 5.45 -0.02
CA TYR A 72 16.41 4.07 -0.51
C TYR A 72 15.31 3.20 0.10
N SER A 73 15.14 3.22 1.42
CA SER A 73 14.11 2.41 2.08
C SER A 73 12.70 2.85 1.72
N THR A 74 12.48 4.12 1.41
CA THR A 74 11.19 4.64 0.93
C THR A 74 10.98 4.45 -0.57
N TRP A 75 12.04 4.09 -1.30
CA TRP A 75 12.01 3.98 -2.77
C TRP A 75 11.79 5.30 -3.51
N ALA A 76 12.00 6.43 -2.86
CA ALA A 76 11.91 7.75 -3.49
C ALA A 76 12.90 7.87 -4.68
N ASN A 77 14.07 7.21 -4.59
CA ASN A 77 15.06 7.14 -5.66
C ASN A 77 14.53 6.58 -6.99
N ARG A 78 13.51 5.72 -6.95
CA ARG A 78 12.90 5.15 -8.17
C ARG A 78 11.91 6.09 -8.83
N TYR A 79 11.56 7.17 -8.12
CA TYR A 79 10.67 8.23 -8.58
C TYR A 79 11.44 9.53 -8.88
N ASP A 80 12.77 9.47 -8.89
CA ASP A 80 13.64 10.65 -9.05
C ASP A 80 13.20 11.80 -8.13
N SER A 81 12.95 11.45 -6.87
CA SER A 81 12.40 12.34 -5.85
C SER A 81 13.06 12.11 -4.50
N ASP A 82 13.13 13.15 -3.71
CA ASP A 82 13.50 13.06 -2.30
C ASP A 82 12.31 12.63 -1.44
N MET A 83 12.59 11.98 -0.32
CA MET A 83 11.60 11.70 0.72
C MET A 83 11.68 12.79 1.79
N PRO A 84 10.66 13.64 1.95
CA PRO A 84 10.66 14.64 3.02
C PRO A 84 10.67 13.98 4.39
N SER A 85 11.60 14.39 5.26
CA SER A 85 11.62 13.91 6.66
C SER A 85 10.39 14.40 7.42
N THR A 86 9.82 13.50 8.24
CA THR A 86 8.64 13.77 9.04
C THR A 86 8.84 13.36 10.47
N ASN A 87 8.26 14.11 11.41
CA ASN A 87 8.13 13.70 12.81
C ASN A 87 6.84 12.89 12.97
N SER A 88 6.92 11.58 12.73
CA SER A 88 5.77 10.69 12.76
C SER A 88 5.58 10.05 14.14
N LYS A 89 4.34 9.74 14.49
CA LYS A 89 3.98 8.99 15.70
C LYS A 89 3.93 7.48 15.39
N PRO A 90 4.38 6.63 16.32
CA PRO A 90 4.33 5.20 16.14
C PRO A 90 2.88 4.68 16.10
N LEU A 91 2.65 3.70 15.21
CA LEU A 91 1.40 2.98 15.04
C LEU A 91 1.69 1.48 15.20
N SER A 92 0.78 0.77 15.86
CA SER A 92 0.87 -0.67 16.08
C SER A 92 -0.44 -1.38 15.77
N GLN A 93 -0.35 -2.69 15.59
CA GLN A 93 -1.53 -3.57 15.46
C GLN A 93 -2.52 -3.31 16.61
N GLY A 94 -3.78 -3.07 16.27
CA GLY A 94 -4.87 -2.87 17.24
C GLY A 94 -5.07 -1.43 17.70
N ASP A 95 -4.18 -0.50 17.37
CA ASP A 95 -4.43 0.92 17.59
C ASP A 95 -5.70 1.35 16.86
N ASN A 96 -6.47 2.21 17.50
CA ASN A 96 -7.78 2.61 16.97
C ASN A 96 -7.96 4.12 16.98
N PHE A 97 -8.74 4.60 16.04
CA PHE A 97 -9.06 6.01 15.87
C PHE A 97 -10.57 6.17 15.76
N ASP A 98 -11.09 7.17 16.49
CA ASP A 98 -12.50 7.54 16.47
C ASP A 98 -12.83 8.30 15.17
N LEU A 99 -13.90 7.89 14.51
CA LEU A 99 -14.43 8.55 13.32
C LEU A 99 -15.66 9.42 13.63
N GLY A 100 -16.07 9.46 14.91
CA GLY A 100 -17.28 10.12 15.35
C GLY A 100 -18.51 9.20 15.29
N ASP A 101 -18.68 8.46 14.22
CA ASP A 101 -19.78 7.52 13.97
C ASP A 101 -19.29 6.06 13.84
N GLY A 102 -18.11 5.75 14.31
CA GLY A 102 -17.47 4.43 14.26
C GLY A 102 -16.01 4.50 14.66
N LYS A 103 -15.31 3.38 14.58
CA LYS A 103 -13.89 3.28 14.85
C LYS A 103 -13.17 2.55 13.72
N ILE A 104 -11.98 3.04 13.40
CA ILE A 104 -11.07 2.34 12.50
C ILE A 104 -9.90 1.77 13.29
N VAL A 105 -9.58 0.51 13.05
CA VAL A 105 -8.53 -0.24 13.76
C VAL A 105 -7.37 -0.52 12.82
N ALA A 106 -6.16 -0.30 13.29
CA ALA A 106 -4.94 -0.61 12.56
C ALA A 106 -4.69 -2.13 12.52
N VAL A 107 -4.44 -2.66 11.33
CA VAL A 107 -4.17 -4.08 11.08
C VAL A 107 -2.79 -4.20 10.46
N SER A 108 -1.91 -5.00 11.05
CA SER A 108 -0.58 -5.26 10.49
C SER A 108 -0.69 -6.14 9.25
N LEU A 109 -0.19 -5.65 8.12
CA LEU A 109 -0.21 -6.32 6.83
C LEU A 109 1.18 -6.21 6.15
N PRO A 110 2.23 -6.83 6.73
CA PRO A 110 3.57 -6.81 6.16
C PRO A 110 3.66 -7.61 4.86
N GLY A 111 4.83 -7.54 4.20
CA GLY A 111 5.15 -8.32 3.01
C GLY A 111 5.53 -7.47 1.80
N HIS A 112 4.82 -6.39 1.51
CA HIS A 112 5.29 -5.35 0.60
C HIS A 112 6.46 -4.54 1.20
N CYS A 113 6.36 -4.27 2.48
CA CYS A 113 7.38 -3.72 3.36
C CYS A 113 7.11 -4.22 4.78
N PRO A 114 8.10 -4.15 5.71
CA PRO A 114 7.92 -4.64 7.08
C PRO A 114 6.87 -3.85 7.86
N ASP A 115 6.72 -2.58 7.53
CA ASP A 115 5.82 -1.60 8.14
C ASP A 115 4.43 -1.55 7.49
N GLY A 116 4.06 -2.56 6.69
CA GLY A 116 2.78 -2.61 6.01
C GLY A 116 1.59 -2.59 6.97
N MET A 117 0.66 -1.66 6.78
CA MET A 117 -0.56 -1.51 7.57
C MET A 117 -1.80 -1.46 6.69
N GLY A 118 -2.89 -2.00 7.21
CA GLY A 118 -4.24 -1.74 6.74
C GLY A 118 -5.07 -1.09 7.84
N PHE A 119 -6.25 -0.61 7.49
CA PHE A 119 -7.16 0.04 8.44
C PHE A 119 -8.56 -0.53 8.26
N PHE A 120 -9.09 -1.14 9.33
CA PHE A 120 -10.37 -1.83 9.31
C PHE A 120 -11.43 -1.12 10.15
N GLU A 121 -12.45 -0.64 9.49
CA GLU A 121 -13.66 -0.13 10.14
C GLU A 121 -14.64 -1.31 10.29
N GLN A 122 -14.87 -1.73 11.54
CA GLN A 122 -15.52 -3.01 11.85
C GLN A 122 -17.03 -2.99 11.67
N GLU A 123 -17.70 -1.86 11.95
CA GLU A 123 -19.16 -1.80 11.94
C GLU A 123 -19.72 -1.92 10.51
N ARG A 124 -19.07 -1.29 9.54
CA ARG A 124 -19.43 -1.36 8.12
C ARG A 124 -18.66 -2.43 7.35
N GLY A 125 -17.63 -3.03 7.99
CA GLY A 125 -16.76 -4.02 7.37
C GLY A 125 -15.92 -3.43 6.23
N ILE A 126 -15.37 -2.22 6.40
CA ILE A 126 -14.56 -1.55 5.38
C ILE A 126 -13.09 -1.73 5.70
N LEU A 127 -12.33 -2.39 4.82
CA LEU A 127 -10.90 -2.56 4.94
C LEU A 127 -10.16 -1.70 3.91
N VAL A 128 -9.35 -0.74 4.38
CA VAL A 128 -8.43 0.02 3.55
C VAL A 128 -7.07 -0.68 3.57
N THR A 129 -6.57 -1.11 2.43
CA THR A 129 -5.39 -1.98 2.33
C THR A 129 -4.12 -1.25 1.89
N GLY A 130 -4.23 -0.07 1.30
CA GLY A 130 -3.06 0.67 0.84
C GLY A 130 -2.09 -0.15 -0.01
N ALA A 131 -0.83 -0.21 0.42
CA ALA A 131 0.27 -0.80 -0.34
C ALA A 131 0.17 -2.32 -0.53
N ILE A 132 -0.50 -3.05 0.39
CA ILE A 132 -0.55 -4.51 0.36
C ILE A 132 -1.45 -5.04 -0.76
N LEU A 133 -2.53 -4.34 -1.07
CA LEU A 133 -3.39 -4.62 -2.23
C LEU A 133 -3.52 -3.34 -3.07
N PRO A 134 -2.55 -3.08 -3.95
CA PRO A 134 -2.53 -1.83 -4.72
C PRO A 134 -3.71 -1.72 -5.68
N ARG A 135 -4.16 -2.84 -6.24
CA ARG A 135 -5.31 -2.97 -7.14
C ARG A 135 -5.88 -4.38 -7.09
N ALA A 136 -7.17 -4.52 -7.44
CA ALA A 136 -7.84 -5.81 -7.52
C ALA A 136 -7.23 -6.76 -8.55
N ASP A 137 -6.69 -6.23 -9.62
CA ASP A 137 -6.19 -6.98 -10.80
C ASP A 137 -4.66 -6.98 -10.92
N ASN A 138 -3.94 -6.57 -9.85
CA ASN A 138 -2.50 -6.45 -9.91
C ASN A 138 -1.83 -6.77 -8.58
N PRO A 139 -0.98 -7.80 -8.53
CA PRO A 139 -0.29 -8.18 -7.30
C PRO A 139 0.71 -7.11 -6.87
N THR A 140 0.86 -6.99 -5.55
CA THR A 140 1.89 -6.14 -4.97
C THR A 140 3.27 -6.76 -5.12
N ARG A 141 4.30 -5.94 -4.96
CA ARG A 141 5.70 -6.36 -5.00
C ARG A 141 6.19 -6.77 -3.61
N TRP A 142 7.11 -7.72 -3.59
CA TRP A 142 7.86 -8.15 -2.39
C TRP A 142 9.38 -8.13 -2.61
N ASP A 143 9.84 -7.82 -3.82
CA ASP A 143 11.25 -7.78 -4.23
C ASP A 143 11.97 -6.46 -3.89
N MET A 144 11.36 -5.66 -3.04
CA MET A 144 11.89 -4.38 -2.56
C MET A 144 12.56 -4.52 -1.19
N PRO A 145 13.41 -3.56 -0.77
CA PRO A 145 14.08 -3.62 0.53
C PRO A 145 13.09 -3.88 1.69
N GLY A 146 13.28 -5.02 2.38
CA GLY A 146 12.39 -5.48 3.44
C GLY A 146 11.09 -6.11 2.98
N GLY A 147 10.90 -6.39 1.69
CA GLY A 147 9.78 -7.18 1.19
C GLY A 147 9.94 -8.66 1.51
N SER A 148 8.83 -9.36 1.75
CA SER A 148 8.78 -10.76 2.16
C SER A 148 7.56 -11.45 1.59
N LEU A 149 7.77 -12.44 0.73
CA LEU A 149 6.67 -13.21 0.12
C LEU A 149 5.88 -14.04 1.16
N PRO A 150 6.51 -14.74 2.12
CA PRO A 150 5.77 -15.44 3.17
C PRO A 150 4.91 -14.54 4.05
N GLU A 151 5.42 -13.34 4.40
CA GLU A 151 4.62 -12.35 5.14
C GLU A 151 3.46 -11.82 4.29
N LEU A 152 3.67 -11.63 2.99
CA LEU A 152 2.62 -11.20 2.06
C LEU A 152 1.48 -12.22 2.00
N ILE A 153 1.79 -13.51 1.89
CA ILE A 153 0.82 -14.60 1.94
C ILE A 153 0.05 -14.58 3.26
N THR A 154 0.76 -14.42 4.38
CA THR A 154 0.13 -14.31 5.71
C THR A 154 -0.82 -13.12 5.80
N SER A 155 -0.41 -11.96 5.27
CA SER A 155 -1.22 -10.74 5.26
C SER A 155 -2.50 -10.90 4.44
N PHE A 156 -2.44 -11.59 3.30
CA PHE A 156 -3.64 -11.90 2.51
C PHE A 156 -4.58 -12.86 3.23
N LYS A 157 -4.07 -13.86 3.94
CA LYS A 157 -4.87 -14.74 4.83
C LYS A 157 -5.52 -13.94 5.95
N THR A 158 -4.80 -13.00 6.56
CA THR A 158 -5.36 -12.07 7.56
C THR A 158 -6.50 -11.23 6.98
N MET A 159 -6.34 -10.67 5.78
CA MET A 159 -7.43 -9.92 5.12
C MET A 159 -8.66 -10.79 4.85
N TYR A 160 -8.45 -12.05 4.50
CA TYR A 160 -9.53 -13.02 4.29
C TYR A 160 -10.28 -13.31 5.59
N ASP A 161 -9.56 -13.53 6.69
CA ASP A 161 -10.12 -13.84 8.02
C ASP A 161 -10.91 -12.65 8.62
N LEU A 162 -10.59 -11.42 8.24
CA LEU A 162 -11.34 -10.22 8.64
C LEU A 162 -12.76 -10.18 8.05
N THR A 163 -13.05 -10.96 7.01
CA THR A 163 -14.34 -11.01 6.31
C THR A 163 -14.94 -9.64 5.99
N PRO A 164 -14.20 -8.74 5.32
CA PRO A 164 -14.68 -7.40 5.05
C PRO A 164 -15.87 -7.40 4.07
N ASN A 165 -16.80 -6.46 4.23
CA ASN A 165 -17.90 -6.22 3.28
C ASN A 165 -17.42 -5.43 2.04
N SER A 166 -16.36 -4.65 2.22
CA SER A 166 -15.70 -3.95 1.12
C SER A 166 -14.20 -3.75 1.41
N ILE A 167 -13.39 -3.81 0.35
CA ILE A 167 -11.97 -3.49 0.39
C ILE A 167 -11.72 -2.23 -0.45
N VAL A 168 -10.99 -1.27 0.12
CA VAL A 168 -10.53 -0.08 -0.58
C VAL A 168 -9.04 -0.26 -0.90
N PRO A 169 -8.69 -0.61 -2.15
CA PRO A 169 -7.31 -0.73 -2.57
C PRO A 169 -6.67 0.65 -2.73
N ALA A 170 -5.34 0.70 -2.83
CA ALA A 170 -4.63 1.97 -3.04
C ALA A 170 -5.06 2.70 -4.33
N ARG A 171 -5.50 1.96 -5.33
CA ARG A 171 -5.91 2.48 -6.65
C ARG A 171 -7.06 1.67 -7.24
N GLY A 172 -7.91 2.37 -7.97
CA GLY A 172 -9.09 1.77 -8.60
C GLY A 172 -10.33 1.81 -7.70
N PRO A 173 -11.42 1.21 -8.13
CA PRO A 173 -12.66 1.19 -7.38
C PRO A 173 -12.58 0.28 -6.17
N ALA A 174 -13.40 0.57 -5.15
CA ALA A 174 -13.60 -0.33 -4.02
C ALA A 174 -14.15 -1.69 -4.50
N ILE A 175 -13.61 -2.76 -3.94
CA ILE A 175 -14.05 -4.14 -4.17
C ILE A 175 -15.21 -4.40 -3.21
N LYS A 176 -16.38 -4.73 -3.72
CA LYS A 176 -17.59 -4.87 -2.93
C LYS A 176 -18.25 -6.22 -3.17
N GLY A 177 -18.87 -6.73 -2.11
CA GLY A 177 -19.57 -8.01 -2.11
C GLY A 177 -18.63 -9.19 -1.83
N GLN A 178 -19.09 -10.08 -0.96
CA GLN A 178 -18.30 -11.18 -0.40
C GLN A 178 -17.68 -12.05 -1.50
N GLU A 179 -18.48 -12.48 -2.48
CA GLU A 179 -18.03 -13.33 -3.60
C GLU A 179 -16.88 -12.68 -4.39
N ARG A 180 -17.01 -11.36 -4.69
CA ARG A 180 -15.97 -10.64 -5.43
C ARG A 180 -14.69 -10.43 -4.61
N ILE A 181 -14.83 -10.18 -3.30
CA ILE A 181 -13.70 -10.04 -2.39
C ILE A 181 -12.94 -11.36 -2.29
N GLU A 182 -13.66 -12.45 -2.06
CA GLU A 182 -13.08 -13.79 -2.00
C GLU A 182 -12.38 -14.17 -3.31
N GLU A 183 -12.98 -13.89 -4.45
CA GLU A 183 -12.37 -14.11 -5.77
C GLU A 183 -11.04 -13.35 -5.89
N VAL A 184 -11.02 -12.05 -5.56
CA VAL A 184 -9.81 -11.22 -5.66
C VAL A 184 -8.74 -11.70 -4.69
N LEU A 185 -9.08 -11.93 -3.43
CA LEU A 185 -8.10 -12.38 -2.44
C LEU A 185 -7.53 -13.76 -2.78
N ASN A 186 -8.37 -14.71 -3.18
CA ASN A 186 -7.94 -16.04 -3.60
C ASN A 186 -7.05 -15.99 -4.86
N GLN A 187 -7.39 -15.13 -5.84
CA GLN A 187 -6.58 -14.96 -7.03
C GLN A 187 -5.15 -14.48 -6.69
N HIS A 188 -5.02 -13.52 -5.75
CA HIS A 188 -3.73 -13.05 -5.29
C HIS A 188 -3.00 -14.09 -4.45
N LEU A 189 -3.68 -14.78 -3.54
CA LEU A 189 -3.11 -15.86 -2.74
C LEU A 189 -2.54 -16.96 -3.61
N ASN A 190 -3.31 -17.48 -4.55
CA ASN A 190 -2.85 -18.51 -5.49
C ASN A 190 -1.59 -18.07 -6.24
N PHE A 191 -1.57 -16.81 -6.71
CA PHE A 191 -0.39 -16.25 -7.37
C PHE A 191 0.83 -16.22 -6.46
N PHE A 192 0.69 -15.77 -5.21
CA PHE A 192 1.81 -15.69 -4.28
C PHE A 192 2.28 -17.07 -3.83
N GLU A 193 1.38 -18.01 -3.59
CA GLU A 193 1.70 -19.40 -3.24
C GLU A 193 2.42 -20.10 -4.41
N GLU A 194 1.97 -19.93 -5.66
CA GLU A 194 2.70 -20.40 -6.84
C GLU A 194 4.09 -19.76 -6.96
N CYS A 195 4.23 -18.46 -6.67
CA CYS A 195 5.54 -17.80 -6.63
C CYS A 195 6.46 -18.40 -5.56
N GLU A 196 5.93 -18.71 -4.37
CA GLU A 196 6.69 -19.30 -3.27
C GLU A 196 7.18 -20.70 -3.63
N GLU A 197 6.32 -21.55 -4.19
CA GLU A 197 6.67 -22.88 -4.70
C GLU A 197 7.73 -22.84 -5.80
N ASN A 198 7.72 -21.80 -6.62
CA ASN A 198 8.68 -21.57 -7.70
C ASN A 198 9.89 -20.70 -7.28
N SER A 199 10.26 -20.73 -6.00
CA SER A 199 11.43 -19.98 -5.48
C SER A 199 11.37 -18.47 -5.75
N GLY A 200 10.17 -17.89 -5.68
CA GLY A 200 9.91 -16.46 -5.89
C GLY A 200 9.69 -16.06 -7.36
N GLN A 201 9.63 -17.02 -8.27
CA GLN A 201 9.39 -16.75 -9.69
C GLN A 201 7.90 -16.61 -10.01
N SER A 202 7.53 -15.57 -10.75
CA SER A 202 6.14 -15.37 -11.18
C SER A 202 5.67 -16.49 -12.11
N PRO A 203 4.47 -17.07 -11.88
CA PRO A 203 3.90 -18.06 -12.76
C PRO A 203 3.63 -17.48 -14.16
N ARG A 204 3.82 -18.31 -15.19
CA ARG A 204 3.55 -17.91 -16.59
C ARG A 204 2.06 -17.68 -16.87
N SER A 205 1.20 -18.29 -16.06
CA SER A 205 -0.26 -18.28 -16.21
C SER A 205 -0.92 -16.99 -15.70
N TRP A 206 -0.21 -16.18 -14.90
CA TRP A 206 -0.80 -14.97 -14.36
C TRP A 206 -1.11 -13.96 -15.48
N PRO A 207 -2.33 -13.41 -15.53
CA PRO A 207 -2.65 -12.37 -16.51
C PRO A 207 -1.70 -11.20 -16.30
N ARG A 208 -1.00 -10.80 -17.35
CA ARG A 208 -0.07 -9.67 -17.28
C ARG A 208 -0.85 -8.44 -16.84
N PRO A 209 -0.40 -7.74 -15.79
CA PRO A 209 -1.03 -6.50 -15.38
C PRO A 209 -1.02 -5.50 -16.54
N ALA A 210 -2.02 -4.62 -16.58
CA ALA A 210 -2.06 -3.55 -17.56
C ALA A 210 -0.74 -2.77 -17.56
N ARG A 211 -0.34 -2.18 -18.70
CA ARG A 211 0.94 -1.45 -18.85
C ARG A 211 1.19 -0.42 -17.76
N THR A 212 0.14 0.20 -17.23
CA THR A 212 0.21 1.14 -16.09
C THR A 212 0.59 0.49 -14.76
N ALA A 213 0.56 -0.82 -14.66
CA ALA A 213 0.94 -1.59 -13.48
C ALA A 213 2.43 -1.96 -13.43
N TYR A 214 3.20 -1.65 -14.48
CA TYR A 214 4.64 -1.91 -14.54
C TYR A 214 5.44 -1.34 -13.37
N PHE A 215 4.97 -0.27 -12.76
CA PHE A 215 5.60 0.32 -11.57
C PHE A 215 5.39 -0.49 -10.29
N LEU A 216 4.51 -1.48 -10.32
CA LEU A 216 4.18 -2.33 -9.17
C LEU A 216 4.76 -3.73 -9.29
N VAL A 217 5.29 -4.07 -10.45
CA VAL A 217 6.01 -5.32 -10.73
C VAL A 217 7.48 -4.98 -10.98
N SER A 218 8.43 -5.83 -10.59
CA SER A 218 9.84 -5.59 -10.86
C SER A 218 10.08 -5.33 -12.34
N ASP A 219 10.82 -4.27 -12.67
CA ASP A 219 11.30 -4.04 -14.03
C ASP A 219 12.84 -4.03 -14.01
N PRO A 220 13.48 -4.98 -14.63
CA PRO A 220 12.88 -6.11 -15.33
C PRO A 220 12.11 -7.02 -14.35
N PRO A 221 11.05 -7.75 -14.81
CA PRO A 221 10.34 -8.70 -13.95
C PRO A 221 11.33 -9.66 -13.33
N TRP A 222 11.31 -9.77 -12.01
CA TRP A 222 12.27 -10.61 -11.30
C TRP A 222 11.68 -12.02 -11.09
N PRO A 223 12.47 -13.10 -11.36
CA PRO A 223 13.79 -13.07 -12.00
C PRO A 223 13.70 -12.70 -13.49
N LEU A 224 14.80 -12.17 -14.03
CA LEU A 224 14.95 -11.90 -15.45
C LEU A 224 14.50 -13.12 -16.25
N GLN A 225 13.45 -12.99 -17.06
CA GLN A 225 13.10 -14.02 -18.02
C GLN A 225 14.24 -14.09 -19.03
N GLU A 226 14.96 -15.20 -19.06
CA GLU A 226 15.88 -15.48 -20.16
C GLU A 226 15.06 -15.37 -21.46
N LYS A 227 15.46 -14.46 -22.32
CA LYS A 227 14.89 -14.41 -23.68
C LYS A 227 15.18 -15.78 -24.28
N GLU A 228 14.15 -16.57 -24.52
CA GLU A 228 14.29 -17.74 -25.37
C GLU A 228 14.88 -17.23 -26.68
N THR A 229 16.19 -17.46 -26.85
CA THR A 229 16.84 -17.30 -28.15
C THR A 229 16.18 -18.32 -29.04
N SER A 230 15.23 -17.85 -29.86
CA SER A 230 14.71 -18.62 -30.97
C SER A 230 15.88 -18.92 -31.91
N ASN A 231 16.59 -20.01 -31.66
CA ASN A 231 17.47 -20.60 -32.65
C ASN A 231 16.59 -21.06 -33.81
N GLY A 232 16.47 -20.16 -34.78
CA GLY A 232 15.96 -20.49 -36.07
C GLY A 232 16.86 -21.55 -36.68
N SER A 233 16.44 -22.79 -36.64
CA SER A 233 17.01 -23.83 -37.49
C SER A 233 16.61 -23.59 -38.93
N LYS A 234 17.58 -23.48 -39.76
CA LYS A 234 17.51 -23.47 -41.22
C LYS A 234 16.83 -24.71 -41.74
#